data_14a4dcb0cac64377278c65e72f22591d
#
_entry.id   14a4dcb0cac64377278c65e72f22591d
#
_cell.length_a   1.000
_cell.length_b   1.000
_cell.length_c   1.000
_cell.angle_alpha   90.00
_cell.angle_beta   90.00
_cell.angle_gamma   90.00
#
_symmetry.space_group_name_H-M   'P 1'
#
loop_
_entity.id
_entity.type
_entity.pdbx_description
1 polymer ?
#
loop_
_entity_poly.entity_id
_entity_poly.type
_entity_poly.pdbx_seq_one_letter_code
_entity_poly.pdbx_strand_id
1 'polypeptide(L)'
;MSKKYDAGVKEYRDTYWTPDYVPLDTDLLACFKCTGQDGVPKEEVAAAVAAESSTGTWSTVWSELLTDLDFYKGRCYRIEDVPGDKESFYAFIAYPLDLFEEGSITNVLTSLVGNVFGFKALRHLRLEDIRFPMAFIKSCYGPPNGIQVERDRMNKYGRPLLGCTIKPKLGLSGKNYGRVVYECLRGGLDFTKDDENINSQPFQRWQNRFEFVAEAIKLSEQETGERKGHYLNVTANTPEEMYERAEFAKELGMPIIMHDFITGGFTANTGLSKWCRKNGMLLHIHRAMHAVIDRHPKHGIHFRVLAKCLRLSGGDQLHTGTVVGKLEGDRQTTLGYIDQLRESFVPEDRSRGNFFDQDWGSMPGVFAVASGGIHVWHMPALVTIFGDDSVLQFGGGTHGHPWGSAAGAAANRVALEACVKARNAGRHLEKESRDILTEAAKHSPELAIALETWKEIKFEFDTVDKLDVQN
;
A
#
# COMPACT_ATOMS: atom_id res chain seq x y z
N MET A 1 -19.79 -5.33 -48.14
CA MET A 1 -19.94 -3.87 -48.36
C MET A 1 -18.83 -3.20 -47.60
N SER A 2 -17.97 -2.40 -48.24
CA SER A 2 -16.95 -1.62 -47.52
C SER A 2 -17.67 -0.64 -46.58
N LYS A 3 -17.37 -0.72 -45.28
CA LYS A 3 -17.82 0.31 -44.32
C LYS A 3 -17.40 1.68 -44.86
N LYS A 4 -18.36 2.57 -45.08
CA LYS A 4 -18.06 3.92 -45.56
C LYS A 4 -17.60 4.75 -44.37
N TYR A 5 -16.45 5.38 -44.51
CA TYR A 5 -15.94 6.32 -43.52
C TYR A 5 -16.75 7.61 -43.56
N ASP A 6 -17.26 8.02 -42.40
CA ASP A 6 -18.02 9.26 -42.21
C ASP A 6 -17.23 10.17 -41.26
N ALA A 7 -16.62 11.20 -41.81
CA ALA A 7 -15.76 12.13 -41.08
C ALA A 7 -16.60 13.04 -40.19
N GLY A 8 -16.16 13.26 -38.95
CA GLY A 8 -16.80 14.20 -38.06
C GLY A 8 -16.59 13.91 -36.59
N VAL A 9 -17.23 14.70 -35.75
CA VAL A 9 -17.26 14.50 -34.30
C VAL A 9 -18.50 13.69 -33.95
N LYS A 10 -18.34 12.64 -33.16
CA LYS A 10 -19.44 11.86 -32.56
C LYS A 10 -19.41 12.03 -31.07
N GLU A 11 -20.59 11.94 -30.44
CA GLU A 11 -20.64 11.81 -28.98
C GLU A 11 -20.02 10.48 -28.57
N TYR A 12 -19.24 10.48 -27.49
CA TYR A 12 -18.61 9.26 -26.97
C TYR A 12 -19.63 8.19 -26.57
N ARG A 13 -20.79 8.61 -26.08
CA ARG A 13 -21.86 7.70 -25.66
C ARG A 13 -22.38 6.82 -26.80
N ASP A 14 -22.34 7.29 -28.03
CA ASP A 14 -22.82 6.51 -29.20
C ASP A 14 -21.99 5.24 -29.44
N THR A 15 -20.74 5.20 -28.94
CA THR A 15 -19.80 4.09 -29.14
C THR A 15 -19.45 3.35 -27.86
N TYR A 16 -19.23 4.09 -26.74
CA TYR A 16 -18.62 3.55 -25.52
C TYR A 16 -19.58 3.41 -24.34
N TRP A 17 -20.82 3.95 -24.43
CA TRP A 17 -21.91 3.65 -23.50
C TRP A 17 -22.62 2.39 -23.96
N THR A 18 -22.48 1.30 -23.21
CA THR A 18 -22.94 -0.04 -23.59
C THR A 18 -23.67 -0.71 -22.42
N PRO A 19 -24.86 -0.18 -22.01
CA PRO A 19 -25.55 -0.66 -20.80
C PRO A 19 -26.01 -2.13 -20.87
N ASP A 20 -26.12 -2.70 -22.07
CA ASP A 20 -26.50 -4.11 -22.29
C ASP A 20 -25.29 -5.06 -22.25
N TYR A 21 -24.06 -4.52 -22.09
CA TYR A 21 -22.87 -5.36 -22.03
C TYR A 21 -22.75 -6.07 -20.68
N VAL A 22 -22.58 -7.38 -20.73
CA VAL A 22 -22.27 -8.21 -19.54
C VAL A 22 -20.76 -8.44 -19.50
N PRO A 23 -20.07 -7.94 -18.48
CA PRO A 23 -18.63 -8.13 -18.37
C PRO A 23 -18.22 -9.59 -18.34
N LEU A 24 -17.13 -9.92 -19.03
CA LEU A 24 -16.56 -11.25 -19.05
C LEU A 24 -15.58 -11.44 -17.87
N ASP A 25 -15.34 -12.69 -17.47
CA ASP A 25 -14.32 -13.00 -16.46
C ASP A 25 -12.91 -12.62 -16.92
N THR A 26 -12.71 -12.55 -18.24
CA THR A 26 -11.45 -12.15 -18.87
C THR A 26 -11.26 -10.64 -18.98
N ASP A 27 -12.30 -9.83 -18.76
CA ASP A 27 -12.17 -8.37 -18.81
C ASP A 27 -11.41 -7.83 -17.61
N LEU A 28 -10.64 -6.78 -17.81
CA LEU A 28 -10.21 -5.90 -16.73
C LEU A 28 -11.35 -4.92 -16.44
N LEU A 29 -11.80 -4.83 -15.18
CA LEU A 29 -12.89 -3.93 -14.79
C LEU A 29 -12.32 -2.77 -13.98
N ALA A 30 -12.81 -1.56 -14.24
CA ALA A 30 -12.47 -0.38 -13.45
C ALA A 30 -13.73 0.37 -13.01
N CYS A 31 -13.69 0.90 -11.79
CA CYS A 31 -14.70 1.80 -11.26
C CYS A 31 -14.10 3.19 -11.11
N PHE A 32 -14.71 4.18 -11.77
CA PHE A 32 -14.33 5.58 -11.67
C PHE A 32 -15.42 6.38 -10.99
N LYS A 33 -15.04 7.24 -10.05
CA LYS A 33 -15.91 8.32 -9.55
C LYS A 33 -15.72 9.54 -10.42
N CYS A 34 -16.78 9.93 -11.11
CA CYS A 34 -16.79 11.00 -12.11
C CYS A 34 -17.60 12.19 -11.62
N THR A 35 -17.09 13.42 -11.81
CA THR A 35 -17.83 14.65 -11.66
C THR A 35 -17.76 15.40 -12.99
N GLY A 36 -18.84 15.41 -13.75
CA GLY A 36 -18.91 16.09 -15.06
C GLY A 36 -19.03 17.61 -14.95
N GLN A 37 -18.83 18.29 -16.07
CA GLN A 37 -19.20 19.70 -16.21
C GLN A 37 -20.73 19.86 -16.26
N ASP A 38 -21.22 21.03 -15.89
CA ASP A 38 -22.64 21.33 -15.89
C ASP A 38 -23.22 21.20 -17.30
N GLY A 39 -24.35 20.50 -17.41
CA GLY A 39 -25.04 20.27 -18.66
C GLY A 39 -24.53 19.11 -19.53
N VAL A 40 -23.44 18.44 -19.14
CA VAL A 40 -22.97 17.25 -19.84
C VAL A 40 -23.63 16.01 -19.24
N PRO A 41 -24.33 15.16 -20.05
CA PRO A 41 -24.97 13.92 -19.56
C PRO A 41 -23.94 12.97 -18.92
N LYS A 42 -24.35 12.24 -17.87
CA LYS A 42 -23.50 11.25 -17.17
C LYS A 42 -22.96 10.19 -18.14
N GLU A 43 -23.79 9.75 -19.07
CA GLU A 43 -23.45 8.74 -20.08
C GLU A 43 -22.34 9.24 -21.03
N GLU A 44 -22.38 10.52 -21.41
CA GLU A 44 -21.34 11.13 -22.25
C GLU A 44 -20.02 11.24 -21.49
N VAL A 45 -20.07 11.69 -20.23
CA VAL A 45 -18.89 11.77 -19.35
C VAL A 45 -18.25 10.40 -19.13
N ALA A 46 -19.05 9.40 -18.80
CA ALA A 46 -18.57 8.03 -18.56
C ALA A 46 -18.02 7.38 -19.84
N ALA A 47 -18.68 7.60 -20.95
CA ALA A 47 -18.23 7.13 -22.27
C ALA A 47 -16.93 7.80 -22.71
N ALA A 48 -16.72 9.09 -22.40
CA ALA A 48 -15.47 9.78 -22.66
C ALA A 48 -14.31 9.16 -21.85
N VAL A 49 -14.56 8.75 -20.59
CA VAL A 49 -13.56 8.02 -19.79
C VAL A 49 -13.23 6.67 -20.44
N ALA A 50 -14.24 5.90 -20.86
CA ALA A 50 -14.05 4.60 -21.53
C ALA A 50 -13.29 4.75 -22.86
N ALA A 51 -13.60 5.79 -23.64
CA ALA A 51 -13.00 6.06 -24.92
C ALA A 51 -11.50 6.38 -24.79
N GLU A 52 -11.16 7.38 -23.98
CA GLU A 52 -9.79 7.88 -23.84
C GLU A 52 -8.86 6.88 -23.13
N SER A 53 -9.41 6.04 -22.26
CA SER A 53 -8.65 4.97 -21.61
C SER A 53 -8.51 3.69 -22.44
N SER A 54 -9.04 3.67 -23.68
CA SER A 54 -8.97 2.51 -24.59
C SER A 54 -8.61 2.92 -26.01
N THR A 55 -9.59 3.11 -26.88
CA THR A 55 -9.40 3.25 -28.34
C THR A 55 -9.87 4.58 -28.91
N GLY A 56 -10.51 5.45 -28.11
CA GLY A 56 -11.20 6.61 -28.58
C GLY A 56 -10.31 7.85 -28.74
N THR A 57 -10.75 8.72 -29.64
CA THR A 57 -10.27 10.08 -29.77
C THR A 57 -11.44 11.01 -30.05
N TRP A 58 -11.23 12.34 -30.00
CA TRP A 58 -12.27 13.35 -30.12
C TRP A 58 -13.02 13.40 -31.49
N SER A 59 -12.48 12.72 -32.49
CA SER A 59 -13.00 12.69 -33.86
C SER A 59 -13.06 11.24 -34.36
N THR A 60 -13.97 10.95 -35.28
CA THR A 60 -13.89 9.73 -36.08
C THR A 60 -12.63 9.74 -36.93
N VAL A 61 -11.97 8.61 -37.07
CA VAL A 61 -10.76 8.47 -37.86
C VAL A 61 -10.90 7.33 -38.86
N TRP A 62 -10.40 7.52 -40.08
CA TRP A 62 -10.52 6.53 -41.16
C TRP A 62 -9.84 5.18 -40.78
N SER A 63 -8.82 5.23 -39.94
CA SER A 63 -8.08 4.06 -39.47
C SER A 63 -8.91 3.12 -38.58
N GLU A 64 -10.04 3.54 -38.05
CA GLU A 64 -11.01 2.67 -37.38
C GLU A 64 -11.51 1.54 -38.31
N LEU A 65 -11.48 1.78 -39.63
CA LEU A 65 -11.83 0.77 -40.63
C LEU A 65 -10.80 -0.36 -40.73
N LEU A 66 -9.60 -0.19 -40.19
CA LEU A 66 -8.48 -1.13 -40.22
C LEU A 66 -8.41 -2.06 -39.00
N THR A 67 -9.29 -1.85 -38.03
CA THR A 67 -9.32 -2.64 -36.77
C THR A 67 -10.73 -3.08 -36.44
N ASP A 68 -10.86 -4.05 -35.55
CA ASP A 68 -12.14 -4.39 -34.92
C ASP A 68 -12.35 -3.51 -33.68
N LEU A 69 -12.78 -2.27 -33.94
CA LEU A 69 -13.03 -1.30 -32.87
C LEU A 69 -14.02 -1.82 -31.84
N ASP A 70 -15.04 -2.58 -32.28
CA ASP A 70 -16.04 -3.12 -31.37
C ASP A 70 -15.43 -4.12 -30.39
N PHE A 71 -14.45 -4.89 -30.82
CA PHE A 71 -13.73 -5.80 -29.93
C PHE A 71 -12.84 -5.04 -28.91
N TYR A 72 -12.04 -4.07 -29.36
CA TYR A 72 -11.00 -3.42 -28.54
C TYR A 72 -11.49 -2.24 -27.70
N LYS A 73 -12.69 -1.73 -27.89
CA LYS A 73 -13.19 -0.57 -27.14
C LYS A 73 -13.38 -0.86 -25.65
N GLY A 74 -13.12 0.13 -24.79
CA GLY A 74 -13.61 0.16 -23.43
C GLY A 74 -15.14 0.29 -23.42
N ARG A 75 -15.83 -0.38 -22.51
CA ARG A 75 -17.30 -0.41 -22.44
C ARG A 75 -17.76 0.09 -21.08
N CYS A 76 -18.35 1.30 -21.07
CA CYS A 76 -19.05 1.73 -19.86
C CYS A 76 -20.40 1.00 -19.83
N TYR A 77 -20.51 0.01 -18.96
CA TYR A 77 -21.68 -0.88 -18.89
C TYR A 77 -22.65 -0.53 -17.76
N ARG A 78 -22.20 0.29 -16.80
CA ARG A 78 -23.04 0.63 -15.64
C ARG A 78 -22.65 2.01 -15.09
N ILE A 79 -23.68 2.78 -14.69
CA ILE A 79 -23.53 4.04 -13.96
C ILE A 79 -24.38 3.95 -12.70
N GLU A 80 -23.83 4.37 -11.56
CA GLU A 80 -24.51 4.43 -10.27
C GLU A 80 -24.33 5.81 -9.63
N ASP A 81 -25.34 6.27 -8.91
CA ASP A 81 -25.24 7.50 -8.13
C ASP A 81 -24.33 7.28 -6.91
N VAL A 82 -23.57 8.31 -6.54
CA VAL A 82 -22.76 8.29 -5.34
C VAL A 82 -23.64 8.65 -4.13
N PRO A 83 -23.73 7.78 -3.11
CA PRO A 83 -24.49 8.10 -1.91
C PRO A 83 -24.02 9.41 -1.26
N GLY A 84 -24.95 10.34 -1.04
CA GLY A 84 -24.65 11.64 -0.40
C GLY A 84 -23.99 12.69 -1.31
N ASP A 85 -23.61 12.37 -2.55
CA ASP A 85 -22.99 13.30 -3.51
C ASP A 85 -23.78 13.35 -4.83
N LYS A 86 -24.61 14.38 -4.99
CA LYS A 86 -25.45 14.53 -6.20
C LYS A 86 -24.69 14.99 -7.43
N GLU A 87 -23.47 15.47 -7.28
CA GLU A 87 -22.65 15.97 -8.40
C GLU A 87 -21.82 14.86 -9.05
N SER A 88 -21.54 13.81 -8.29
CA SER A 88 -20.69 12.69 -8.74
C SER A 88 -21.51 11.44 -9.00
N PHE A 89 -20.93 10.54 -9.79
CA PHE A 89 -21.49 9.22 -10.06
C PHE A 89 -20.34 8.22 -10.25
N TYR A 90 -20.63 6.93 -10.06
CA TYR A 90 -19.69 5.86 -10.39
C TYR A 90 -19.93 5.38 -11.83
N ALA A 91 -18.86 5.30 -12.61
CA ALA A 91 -18.83 4.70 -13.93
C ALA A 91 -18.07 3.37 -13.87
N PHE A 92 -18.69 2.28 -14.29
CA PHE A 92 -18.10 0.94 -14.35
C PHE A 92 -17.76 0.62 -15.79
N ILE A 93 -16.48 0.37 -16.06
CA ILE A 93 -15.93 0.19 -17.39
C ILE A 93 -15.24 -1.16 -17.48
N ALA A 94 -15.57 -1.92 -18.52
CA ALA A 94 -14.92 -3.17 -18.87
C ALA A 94 -13.97 -2.96 -20.06
N TYR A 95 -12.79 -3.56 -19.95
CA TYR A 95 -11.74 -3.49 -20.98
C TYR A 95 -11.31 -4.89 -21.39
N PRO A 96 -11.28 -5.20 -22.70
CA PRO A 96 -10.66 -6.43 -23.16
C PRO A 96 -9.21 -6.52 -22.70
N LEU A 97 -8.80 -7.70 -22.22
CA LEU A 97 -7.45 -7.88 -21.67
C LEU A 97 -6.35 -7.61 -22.71
N ASP A 98 -6.62 -7.86 -23.98
CA ASP A 98 -5.69 -7.63 -25.10
C ASP A 98 -5.25 -6.16 -25.27
N LEU A 99 -5.88 -5.22 -24.56
CA LEU A 99 -5.46 -3.83 -24.55
C LEU A 99 -4.21 -3.59 -23.69
N PHE A 100 -3.84 -4.54 -22.85
CA PHE A 100 -2.80 -4.35 -21.85
C PHE A 100 -1.62 -5.30 -22.09
N GLU A 101 -0.42 -4.77 -21.90
CA GLU A 101 0.82 -5.56 -21.92
C GLU A 101 0.83 -6.53 -20.72
N GLU A 102 1.09 -7.80 -21.00
CA GLU A 102 1.11 -8.86 -19.99
C GLU A 102 2.10 -8.55 -18.85
N GLY A 103 1.61 -8.60 -17.60
CA GLY A 103 2.41 -8.37 -16.40
C GLY A 103 2.88 -6.93 -16.19
N SER A 104 2.42 -5.98 -16.97
CA SER A 104 2.87 -4.59 -16.94
C SER A 104 1.88 -3.67 -16.24
N ILE A 105 2.08 -3.46 -14.94
CA ILE A 105 1.31 -2.46 -14.18
C ILE A 105 1.54 -1.05 -14.70
N THR A 106 2.73 -0.75 -15.18
CA THR A 106 3.06 0.54 -15.81
C THR A 106 2.16 0.81 -17.02
N ASN A 107 1.94 -0.20 -17.88
CA ASN A 107 1.07 -0.05 -19.05
C ASN A 107 -0.42 0.11 -18.62
N VAL A 108 -0.91 -0.69 -17.67
CA VAL A 108 -2.29 -0.54 -17.16
C VAL A 108 -2.55 0.87 -16.64
N LEU A 109 -1.64 1.40 -15.81
CA LEU A 109 -1.78 2.75 -15.28
C LEU A 109 -1.67 3.83 -16.35
N THR A 110 -0.81 3.66 -17.36
CA THR A 110 -0.72 4.59 -18.50
C THR A 110 -2.04 4.67 -19.25
N SER A 111 -2.75 3.56 -19.42
CA SER A 111 -4.05 3.53 -20.10
C SER A 111 -5.17 4.10 -19.23
N LEU A 112 -5.34 3.59 -18.00
CA LEU A 112 -6.49 3.95 -17.15
C LEU A 112 -6.34 5.33 -16.48
N VAL A 113 -5.11 5.74 -16.19
CA VAL A 113 -4.79 7.00 -15.49
C VAL A 113 -3.98 7.93 -16.41
N GLY A 114 -4.37 7.98 -17.68
CA GLY A 114 -3.73 8.80 -18.71
C GLY A 114 -4.38 10.18 -18.87
N ASN A 115 -4.42 10.63 -20.12
CA ASN A 115 -4.88 11.99 -20.49
C ASN A 115 -6.30 12.32 -20.03
N VAL A 116 -7.17 11.32 -19.85
CA VAL A 116 -8.56 11.52 -19.43
C VAL A 116 -8.67 12.28 -18.11
N PHE A 117 -7.69 12.15 -17.22
CA PHE A 117 -7.65 12.90 -15.95
C PHE A 117 -7.48 14.42 -16.13
N GLY A 118 -7.07 14.86 -17.31
CA GLY A 118 -6.97 16.27 -17.70
C GLY A 118 -8.10 16.78 -18.60
N PHE A 119 -9.15 16.01 -18.84
CA PHE A 119 -10.24 16.40 -19.73
C PHE A 119 -11.07 17.55 -19.15
N LYS A 120 -11.31 18.58 -19.99
CA LYS A 120 -12.15 19.74 -19.61
C LYS A 120 -13.61 19.38 -19.37
N ALA A 121 -14.11 18.28 -19.93
CA ALA A 121 -15.47 17.79 -19.70
C ALA A 121 -15.67 17.21 -18.30
N LEU A 122 -14.59 16.95 -17.57
CA LEU A 122 -14.55 16.43 -16.21
C LEU A 122 -14.05 17.51 -15.24
N ARG A 123 -14.84 17.84 -14.22
CA ARG A 123 -14.34 18.65 -13.09
C ARG A 123 -13.43 17.82 -12.20
N HIS A 124 -13.81 16.56 -11.95
CA HIS A 124 -13.04 15.60 -11.16
C HIS A 124 -13.18 14.20 -11.73
N LEU A 125 -12.11 13.42 -11.59
CA LEU A 125 -12.06 12.00 -11.94
C LEU A 125 -11.19 11.26 -10.92
N ARG A 126 -11.73 10.19 -10.35
CA ARG A 126 -10.98 9.34 -9.42
C ARG A 126 -11.15 7.88 -9.79
N LEU A 127 -10.03 7.16 -9.92
CA LEU A 127 -10.04 5.72 -10.07
C LEU A 127 -10.21 5.07 -8.69
N GLU A 128 -11.39 4.51 -8.43
CA GLU A 128 -11.76 3.97 -7.12
C GLU A 128 -11.31 2.53 -6.93
N ASP A 129 -11.48 1.68 -7.95
CA ASP A 129 -11.10 0.28 -7.88
C ASP A 129 -10.82 -0.32 -9.26
N ILE A 130 -10.05 -1.40 -9.28
CA ILE A 130 -9.79 -2.25 -10.45
C ILE A 130 -10.00 -3.71 -10.07
N ARG A 131 -10.68 -4.49 -10.92
CA ARG A 131 -10.64 -5.95 -10.90
C ARG A 131 -9.65 -6.44 -11.97
N PHE A 132 -8.63 -7.13 -11.55
CA PHE A 132 -7.69 -7.79 -12.46
C PHE A 132 -8.16 -9.21 -12.76
N PRO A 133 -8.32 -9.61 -14.05
CA PRO A 133 -8.68 -10.97 -14.40
C PRO A 133 -7.52 -11.93 -14.10
N MET A 134 -7.84 -13.21 -13.85
CA MET A 134 -6.87 -14.23 -13.46
C MET A 134 -5.72 -14.38 -14.48
N ALA A 135 -5.99 -14.22 -15.76
CA ALA A 135 -4.96 -14.27 -16.80
C ALA A 135 -3.89 -13.18 -16.62
N PHE A 136 -4.30 -11.96 -16.29
CA PHE A 136 -3.37 -10.86 -15.99
C PHE A 136 -2.59 -11.12 -14.69
N ILE A 137 -3.26 -11.58 -13.63
CA ILE A 137 -2.59 -11.91 -12.34
C ILE A 137 -1.49 -12.93 -12.55
N LYS A 138 -1.75 -13.99 -13.33
CA LYS A 138 -0.76 -15.03 -13.65
C LYS A 138 0.42 -14.54 -14.48
N SER A 139 0.29 -13.43 -15.20
CA SER A 139 1.40 -12.82 -15.95
C SER A 139 2.30 -11.94 -15.07
N CYS A 140 1.85 -11.60 -13.86
CA CYS A 140 2.61 -10.79 -12.91
C CYS A 140 3.50 -11.64 -12.00
N TYR A 141 4.63 -11.09 -11.59
CA TYR A 141 5.55 -11.79 -10.67
C TYR A 141 5.05 -11.78 -9.22
N GLY A 142 4.37 -10.70 -8.79
CA GLY A 142 3.87 -10.54 -7.44
C GLY A 142 4.96 -10.44 -6.36
N PRO A 143 4.57 -10.62 -5.08
CA PRO A 143 5.50 -10.57 -3.96
C PRO A 143 6.65 -11.55 -4.13
N PRO A 144 7.91 -11.15 -3.86
CA PRO A 144 9.06 -12.05 -4.05
C PRO A 144 9.02 -13.27 -3.13
N ASN A 145 8.47 -13.13 -1.92
CA ASN A 145 8.41 -14.19 -0.91
C ASN A 145 7.00 -14.37 -0.35
N GLY A 146 6.34 -13.31 0.08
CA GLY A 146 5.05 -13.33 0.74
C GLY A 146 5.13 -13.61 2.25
N ILE A 147 3.97 -13.56 2.90
CA ILE A 147 3.82 -13.58 4.37
C ILE A 147 4.46 -14.83 5.00
N GLN A 148 4.14 -16.02 4.49
CA GLN A 148 4.60 -17.26 5.13
C GLN A 148 6.11 -17.43 5.05
N VAL A 149 6.70 -17.17 3.89
CA VAL A 149 8.15 -17.27 3.70
C VAL A 149 8.90 -16.27 4.56
N GLU A 150 8.37 -15.06 4.73
CA GLU A 150 8.96 -14.07 5.63
C GLU A 150 8.91 -14.53 7.08
N ARG A 151 7.78 -15.07 7.54
CA ARG A 151 7.65 -15.64 8.89
C ARG A 151 8.65 -16.74 9.14
N ASP A 152 8.82 -17.65 8.18
CA ASP A 152 9.76 -18.75 8.28
C ASP A 152 11.22 -18.27 8.34
N ARG A 153 11.58 -17.30 7.52
CA ARG A 153 12.94 -16.72 7.52
C ARG A 153 13.27 -15.95 8.79
N MET A 154 12.30 -15.20 9.30
CA MET A 154 12.46 -14.41 10.52
C MET A 154 12.22 -15.25 11.79
N ASN A 155 11.67 -16.45 11.66
CA ASN A 155 11.25 -17.30 12.78
C ASN A 155 10.30 -16.56 13.74
N LYS A 156 9.21 -15.95 13.20
CA LYS A 156 8.25 -15.15 13.94
C LYS A 156 6.82 -15.59 13.64
N TYR A 157 6.12 -16.10 14.64
CA TYR A 157 4.77 -16.67 14.50
C TYR A 157 3.83 -16.18 15.59
N GLY A 158 2.50 -16.23 15.31
CA GLY A 158 1.43 -16.05 16.27
C GLY A 158 1.26 -14.65 16.85
N ARG A 159 1.84 -13.64 16.20
CA ARG A 159 1.72 -12.23 16.57
C ARG A 159 2.08 -11.30 15.41
N PRO A 160 1.65 -10.03 15.46
CA PRO A 160 2.23 -9.00 14.60
C PRO A 160 3.75 -8.89 14.77
N LEU A 161 4.44 -8.46 13.72
CA LEU A 161 5.84 -8.09 13.78
C LEU A 161 5.97 -6.66 14.35
N LEU A 162 7.05 -6.40 15.10
CA LEU A 162 7.34 -5.08 15.66
C LEU A 162 8.50 -4.42 14.94
N GLY A 163 8.28 -3.17 14.50
CA GLY A 163 9.31 -2.38 13.87
C GLY A 163 9.44 -0.97 14.44
N CYS A 164 10.54 -0.31 14.11
CA CYS A 164 10.77 1.09 14.44
C CYS A 164 11.52 1.81 13.33
N THR A 165 10.97 2.95 12.87
CA THR A 165 11.71 3.86 11.99
C THR A 165 12.67 4.70 12.80
N ILE A 166 13.96 4.72 12.42
CA ILE A 166 15.01 5.46 13.15
C ILE A 166 14.69 6.96 13.17
N LYS A 167 14.90 7.57 14.33
CA LYS A 167 14.76 9.02 14.56
C LYS A 167 16.00 9.56 15.29
N PRO A 168 16.42 10.83 15.00
CA PRO A 168 15.84 11.74 14.02
C PRO A 168 15.95 11.20 12.58
N LYS A 169 15.06 11.62 11.71
CA LYS A 169 14.98 11.15 10.30
C LYS A 169 16.30 11.28 9.56
N LEU A 170 16.96 12.41 9.71
CA LEU A 170 18.19 12.81 9.02
C LEU A 170 19.17 13.42 10.03
N GLY A 171 20.46 13.43 9.69
CA GLY A 171 21.51 14.09 10.45
C GLY A 171 22.40 13.18 11.30
N LEU A 172 22.01 11.92 11.52
CA LEU A 172 22.88 10.96 12.23
C LEU A 172 24.05 10.52 11.33
N SER A 173 25.25 10.39 11.91
CA SER A 173 26.35 9.67 11.24
C SER A 173 26.04 8.18 11.15
N GLY A 174 26.65 7.46 10.21
CA GLY A 174 26.47 6.00 10.07
C GLY A 174 26.70 5.25 11.38
N LYS A 175 27.76 5.59 12.13
CA LYS A 175 28.07 5.00 13.44
C LYS A 175 26.96 5.24 14.47
N ASN A 176 26.48 6.46 14.62
CA ASN A 176 25.40 6.77 15.56
C ASN A 176 24.07 6.16 15.12
N TYR A 177 23.84 6.06 13.81
CA TYR A 177 22.68 5.39 13.25
C TYR A 177 22.67 3.89 13.63
N GLY A 178 23.79 3.19 13.41
CA GLY A 178 23.95 1.79 13.83
C GLY A 178 23.75 1.60 15.34
N ARG A 179 24.24 2.54 16.17
CA ARG A 179 23.98 2.50 17.62
C ARG A 179 22.49 2.56 17.94
N VAL A 180 21.74 3.44 17.30
CA VAL A 180 20.29 3.54 17.53
C VAL A 180 19.57 2.28 17.07
N VAL A 181 19.97 1.71 15.92
CA VAL A 181 19.46 0.42 15.43
C VAL A 181 19.69 -0.68 16.48
N TYR A 182 20.90 -0.80 16.99
CA TYR A 182 21.24 -1.78 18.02
C TYR A 182 20.37 -1.62 19.28
N GLU A 183 20.22 -0.39 19.81
CA GLU A 183 19.38 -0.12 20.98
C GLU A 183 17.93 -0.57 20.78
N CYS A 184 17.35 -0.30 19.62
CA CYS A 184 15.99 -0.72 19.31
C CYS A 184 15.83 -2.25 19.22
N LEU A 185 16.76 -2.91 18.52
CA LEU A 185 16.68 -4.35 18.28
C LEU A 185 16.96 -5.16 19.54
N ARG A 186 17.98 -4.79 20.36
CA ARG A 186 18.24 -5.46 21.63
C ARG A 186 17.11 -5.24 22.65
N GLY A 187 16.36 -4.14 22.54
CA GLY A 187 15.18 -3.85 23.37
C GLY A 187 13.97 -4.72 23.04
N GLY A 188 13.99 -5.53 21.96
CA GLY A 188 12.95 -6.52 21.66
C GLY A 188 12.18 -6.28 20.37
N LEU A 189 12.54 -5.30 19.53
CA LEU A 189 11.95 -5.15 18.22
C LEU A 189 12.46 -6.22 17.24
N ASP A 190 11.64 -6.58 16.26
CA ASP A 190 11.99 -7.51 15.19
C ASP A 190 12.74 -6.79 14.07
N PHE A 191 12.31 -5.56 13.77
CA PHE A 191 12.86 -4.73 12.70
C PHE A 191 13.16 -3.31 13.14
N THR A 192 14.13 -2.71 12.49
CA THR A 192 14.27 -1.25 12.38
C THR A 192 14.18 -0.85 10.91
N LYS A 193 14.08 0.44 10.62
CA LYS A 193 13.79 0.94 9.27
C LYS A 193 14.51 2.24 9.00
N ASP A 194 15.11 2.34 7.80
CA ASP A 194 15.46 3.62 7.19
C ASP A 194 14.18 4.46 7.00
N ASP A 195 14.25 5.76 7.20
CA ASP A 195 13.16 6.65 6.81
C ASP A 195 13.10 6.74 5.27
N GLU A 196 11.95 7.07 4.69
CA GLU A 196 11.77 7.15 3.25
C GLU A 196 12.70 8.14 2.55
N ASN A 197 13.14 9.14 3.26
CA ASN A 197 13.99 10.21 2.73
C ASN A 197 15.48 10.05 3.03
N ILE A 198 15.90 8.91 3.58
CA ILE A 198 17.33 8.64 3.79
C ILE A 198 17.84 7.68 2.72
N ASN A 199 18.79 8.15 1.91
CA ASN A 199 19.41 7.43 0.80
C ASN A 199 20.94 7.52 0.93
N SER A 200 21.59 8.48 0.28
CA SER A 200 23.05 8.69 0.33
C SER A 200 23.39 10.17 0.46
N GLN A 201 23.00 10.76 1.57
CA GLN A 201 23.26 12.18 1.84
C GLN A 201 24.75 12.43 2.20
N PRO A 202 25.24 13.68 2.06
CA PRO A 202 26.61 14.03 2.44
C PRO A 202 26.97 13.71 3.88
N PHE A 203 26.03 13.82 4.82
CA PHE A 203 26.27 13.52 6.25
C PHE A 203 26.28 12.01 6.54
N GLN A 204 25.73 11.17 5.64
CA GLN A 204 25.68 9.72 5.82
C GLN A 204 25.58 9.00 4.47
N ARG A 205 26.70 8.49 3.98
CA ARG A 205 26.74 7.68 2.76
C ARG A 205 26.14 6.31 2.98
N TRP A 206 25.46 5.76 1.96
CA TRP A 206 24.69 4.54 2.09
C TRP A 206 25.54 3.32 2.47
N GLN A 207 26.76 3.15 1.89
CA GLN A 207 27.67 2.05 2.26
C GLN A 207 27.99 2.06 3.75
N ASN A 208 28.42 3.21 4.25
CA ASN A 208 28.80 3.38 5.65
C ASN A 208 27.61 3.10 6.60
N ARG A 209 26.41 3.54 6.24
CA ARG A 209 25.19 3.22 7.00
C ARG A 209 24.93 1.71 7.01
N PHE A 210 25.00 1.05 5.84
CA PHE A 210 24.71 -0.38 5.70
C PHE A 210 25.66 -1.22 6.54
N GLU A 211 26.96 -0.91 6.55
CA GLU A 211 27.96 -1.59 7.35
C GLU A 211 27.67 -1.50 8.86
N PHE A 212 27.42 -0.29 9.39
CA PHE A 212 27.10 -0.11 10.81
C PHE A 212 25.77 -0.75 11.21
N VAL A 213 24.80 -0.76 10.32
CA VAL A 213 23.51 -1.44 10.54
C VAL A 213 23.70 -2.95 10.57
N ALA A 214 24.49 -3.52 9.66
CA ALA A 214 24.80 -4.95 9.63
C ALA A 214 25.49 -5.40 10.92
N GLU A 215 26.44 -4.63 11.41
CA GLU A 215 27.09 -4.87 12.71
C GLU A 215 26.08 -4.84 13.86
N ALA A 216 25.21 -3.82 13.89
CA ALA A 216 24.17 -3.66 14.90
C ALA A 216 23.18 -4.85 14.93
N ILE A 217 22.78 -5.36 13.77
CA ILE A 217 21.92 -6.56 13.66
C ILE A 217 22.63 -7.76 14.24
N LYS A 218 23.87 -8.03 13.82
CA LYS A 218 24.67 -9.16 14.31
C LYS A 218 24.82 -9.15 15.83
N LEU A 219 25.14 -8.00 16.41
CA LEU A 219 25.26 -7.85 17.87
C LEU A 219 23.91 -8.08 18.57
N SER A 220 22.82 -7.54 18.03
CA SER A 220 21.49 -7.72 18.59
C SER A 220 21.01 -9.16 18.54
N GLU A 221 21.29 -9.89 17.45
CA GLU A 221 20.99 -11.31 17.33
C GLU A 221 21.79 -12.16 18.32
N GLN A 222 23.05 -11.83 18.55
CA GLN A 222 23.88 -12.50 19.55
C GLN A 222 23.38 -12.29 20.98
N GLU A 223 22.94 -11.08 21.31
CA GLU A 223 22.42 -10.73 22.64
C GLU A 223 21.04 -11.32 22.92
N THR A 224 20.12 -11.28 21.93
CA THR A 224 18.72 -11.67 22.11
C THR A 224 18.40 -13.11 21.74
N GLY A 225 19.24 -13.75 20.93
CA GLY A 225 18.96 -15.07 20.35
C GLY A 225 17.84 -15.06 19.30
N GLU A 226 17.36 -13.88 18.89
CA GLU A 226 16.28 -13.71 17.92
C GLU A 226 16.80 -13.21 16.58
N ARG A 227 16.21 -13.68 15.47
CA ARG A 227 16.45 -13.10 14.14
C ARG A 227 15.96 -11.67 14.11
N LYS A 228 16.76 -10.78 13.55
CA LYS A 228 16.51 -9.34 13.44
C LYS A 228 16.68 -8.87 12.00
N GLY A 229 16.07 -7.72 11.67
CA GLY A 229 16.24 -7.11 10.36
C GLY A 229 16.23 -5.59 10.42
N HIS A 230 16.63 -4.99 9.30
CA HIS A 230 16.53 -3.56 9.08
C HIS A 230 16.18 -3.31 7.62
N TYR A 231 15.18 -2.48 7.39
CA TYR A 231 14.76 -2.11 6.04
C TYR A 231 15.75 -1.08 5.46
N LEU A 232 16.82 -1.59 4.82
CA LEU A 232 17.82 -0.75 4.16
C LEU A 232 17.23 -0.17 2.88
N ASN A 233 17.13 1.17 2.83
CA ASN A 233 16.57 1.85 1.67
C ASN A 233 17.54 1.82 0.48
N VAL A 234 17.19 1.03 -0.52
CA VAL A 234 17.94 0.90 -1.76
C VAL A 234 17.42 1.81 -2.88
N THR A 235 16.34 2.57 -2.64
CA THR A 235 15.86 3.57 -3.60
C THR A 235 16.99 4.49 -3.98
N ALA A 236 17.24 4.63 -5.29
CA ALA A 236 18.37 5.36 -5.82
C ALA A 236 17.96 6.22 -7.03
N ASN A 237 18.90 6.99 -7.54
CA ASN A 237 18.70 7.85 -8.69
C ASN A 237 18.54 7.04 -9.99
N THR A 238 19.24 5.89 -10.09
CA THR A 238 19.17 4.99 -11.24
C THR A 238 18.90 3.54 -10.79
N PRO A 239 18.37 2.68 -11.70
CA PRO A 239 18.22 1.25 -11.40
C PRO A 239 19.55 0.56 -11.09
N GLU A 240 20.62 0.93 -11.75
CA GLU A 240 21.97 0.36 -11.56
C GLU A 240 22.45 0.62 -10.12
N GLU A 241 22.36 1.87 -9.64
CA GLU A 241 22.68 2.22 -8.24
C GLU A 241 21.76 1.49 -7.25
N MET A 242 20.48 1.32 -7.59
CA MET A 242 19.55 0.57 -6.75
C MET A 242 19.98 -0.90 -6.60
N TYR A 243 20.37 -1.54 -7.71
CA TYR A 243 20.87 -2.93 -7.66
C TYR A 243 22.22 -3.04 -6.96
N GLU A 244 23.13 -2.07 -7.13
CA GLU A 244 24.40 -2.01 -6.39
C GLU A 244 24.14 -2.01 -4.86
N ARG A 245 23.22 -1.19 -4.38
CA ARG A 245 22.83 -1.15 -2.97
C ARG A 245 22.19 -2.45 -2.51
N ALA A 246 21.35 -3.06 -3.33
CA ALA A 246 20.70 -4.32 -3.01
C ALA A 246 21.71 -5.49 -2.93
N GLU A 247 22.66 -5.55 -3.86
CA GLU A 247 23.72 -6.57 -3.84
C GLU A 247 24.63 -6.41 -2.61
N PHE A 248 25.03 -5.18 -2.30
CA PHE A 248 25.84 -4.91 -1.11
C PHE A 248 25.11 -5.29 0.20
N ALA A 249 23.80 -4.98 0.30
CA ALA A 249 23.00 -5.42 1.44
C ALA A 249 22.98 -6.95 1.57
N LYS A 250 22.86 -7.67 0.46
CA LYS A 250 22.92 -9.13 0.41
C LYS A 250 24.29 -9.66 0.84
N GLU A 251 25.40 -9.07 0.35
CA GLU A 251 26.77 -9.43 0.75
C GLU A 251 27.00 -9.25 2.26
N LEU A 252 26.39 -8.25 2.88
CA LEU A 252 26.40 -8.03 4.32
C LEU A 252 25.50 -9.04 5.09
N GLY A 253 24.77 -9.92 4.40
CA GLY A 253 23.88 -10.90 5.01
C GLY A 253 22.54 -10.32 5.51
N MET A 254 22.12 -9.16 4.99
CA MET A 254 20.84 -8.56 5.39
C MET A 254 19.66 -9.37 4.88
N PRO A 255 18.62 -9.61 5.71
CA PRO A 255 17.47 -10.40 5.29
C PRO A 255 16.49 -9.64 4.40
N ILE A 256 16.47 -8.31 4.50
CA ILE A 256 15.44 -7.45 3.92
C ILE A 256 15.99 -6.11 3.46
N ILE A 257 15.46 -5.62 2.34
CA ILE A 257 15.71 -4.28 1.81
C ILE A 257 14.42 -3.51 1.64
N MET A 258 14.48 -2.21 1.37
CA MET A 258 13.34 -1.32 1.24
C MET A 258 13.39 -0.54 -0.08
N HIS A 259 12.21 -0.31 -0.67
CA HIS A 259 12.02 0.54 -1.84
C HIS A 259 10.82 1.47 -1.68
N ASP A 260 10.92 2.70 -2.20
CA ASP A 260 9.83 3.68 -2.28
C ASP A 260 9.16 3.56 -3.65
N PHE A 261 8.11 2.74 -3.76
CA PHE A 261 7.60 2.29 -5.05
C PHE A 261 6.95 3.38 -5.92
N ILE A 262 6.42 4.45 -5.32
CA ILE A 262 5.80 5.54 -6.09
C ILE A 262 6.87 6.49 -6.61
N THR A 263 7.80 6.90 -5.77
CA THR A 263 8.90 7.80 -6.17
C THR A 263 9.93 7.11 -7.05
N GLY A 264 10.21 5.83 -6.82
CA GLY A 264 11.08 5.00 -7.66
C GLY A 264 10.41 4.51 -8.94
N GLY A 265 9.08 4.38 -8.93
CA GLY A 265 8.26 3.93 -10.06
C GLY A 265 8.04 2.41 -10.10
N PHE A 266 6.92 2.02 -10.72
CA PHE A 266 6.51 0.61 -10.82
C PHE A 266 7.49 -0.24 -11.63
N THR A 267 8.11 0.30 -12.67
CA THR A 267 9.12 -0.41 -13.46
C THR A 267 10.33 -0.81 -12.59
N ALA A 268 10.88 0.14 -11.84
CA ALA A 268 11.98 -0.13 -10.91
C ALA A 268 11.56 -1.13 -9.81
N ASN A 269 10.36 -0.95 -9.25
CA ASN A 269 9.82 -1.83 -8.23
C ASN A 269 9.65 -3.27 -8.72
N THR A 270 9.08 -3.47 -9.91
CA THR A 270 8.91 -4.81 -10.52
C THR A 270 10.26 -5.47 -10.78
N GLY A 271 11.24 -4.71 -11.30
CA GLY A 271 12.61 -5.19 -11.51
C GLY A 271 13.28 -5.62 -10.20
N LEU A 272 13.17 -4.78 -9.16
CA LEU A 272 13.73 -5.08 -7.84
C LEU A 272 13.06 -6.30 -7.19
N SER A 273 11.74 -6.44 -7.31
CA SER A 273 11.01 -7.61 -6.81
C SER A 273 11.48 -8.91 -7.48
N LYS A 274 11.69 -8.90 -8.81
CA LYS A 274 12.28 -10.03 -9.53
C LYS A 274 13.68 -10.37 -9.03
N TRP A 275 14.50 -9.35 -8.80
CA TRP A 275 15.84 -9.52 -8.23
C TRP A 275 15.77 -10.12 -6.82
N CYS A 276 14.89 -9.59 -5.94
CA CYS A 276 14.68 -10.11 -4.58
C CYS A 276 14.28 -11.58 -4.59
N ARG A 277 13.34 -11.99 -5.44
CA ARG A 277 12.93 -13.40 -5.60
C ARG A 277 14.10 -14.29 -5.99
N LYS A 278 14.90 -13.87 -6.97
CA LYS A 278 16.08 -14.63 -7.45
C LYS A 278 17.17 -14.76 -6.37
N ASN A 279 17.32 -13.74 -5.54
CA ASN A 279 18.39 -13.64 -4.55
C ASN A 279 17.95 -14.00 -3.12
N GLY A 280 16.69 -14.39 -2.93
CA GLY A 280 16.18 -14.75 -1.63
C GLY A 280 16.11 -13.58 -0.64
N MET A 281 15.89 -12.35 -1.10
CA MET A 281 15.75 -11.17 -0.26
C MET A 281 14.28 -10.87 0.01
N LEU A 282 13.97 -10.43 1.23
CA LEU A 282 12.68 -9.84 1.57
C LEU A 282 12.64 -8.39 1.09
N LEU A 283 11.44 -7.90 0.74
CA LEU A 283 11.25 -6.57 0.17
C LEU A 283 10.16 -5.79 0.91
N HIS A 284 10.58 -4.79 1.67
CA HIS A 284 9.69 -3.82 2.32
C HIS A 284 9.41 -2.64 1.39
N ILE A 285 8.15 -2.22 1.30
CA ILE A 285 7.72 -1.12 0.43
C ILE A 285 7.15 0.05 1.24
N HIS A 286 7.73 1.21 1.04
CA HIS A 286 7.20 2.47 1.54
C HIS A 286 6.39 3.21 0.47
N ARG A 287 5.34 3.93 0.90
CA ARG A 287 4.39 4.62 0.01
C ARG A 287 4.58 6.14 -0.06
N ALA A 288 5.82 6.63 0.06
CA ALA A 288 6.11 8.06 -0.05
C ALA A 288 5.43 8.66 -1.30
N MET A 289 4.91 9.88 -1.20
CA MET A 289 4.15 10.61 -2.22
C MET A 289 2.69 10.14 -2.43
N HIS A 290 2.24 9.03 -1.84
CA HIS A 290 0.89 8.50 -2.09
C HIS A 290 -0.22 9.53 -1.82
N ALA A 291 -0.12 10.29 -0.72
CA ALA A 291 -1.17 11.21 -0.30
C ALA A 291 -1.43 12.37 -1.26
N VAL A 292 -0.46 12.72 -2.12
CA VAL A 292 -0.66 13.66 -3.23
C VAL A 292 -1.58 13.07 -4.30
N ILE A 293 -1.60 11.73 -4.43
CA ILE A 293 -2.35 10.99 -5.44
C ILE A 293 -3.72 10.58 -4.92
N ASP A 294 -3.80 10.09 -3.67
CA ASP A 294 -4.97 9.36 -3.17
C ASP A 294 -5.86 10.13 -2.17
N ARG A 295 -5.36 11.21 -1.56
CA ARG A 295 -6.07 11.88 -0.46
C ARG A 295 -7.29 12.68 -0.89
N HIS A 296 -7.36 13.17 -2.14
CA HIS A 296 -8.50 13.97 -2.60
C HIS A 296 -9.72 13.05 -2.88
N PRO A 297 -10.88 13.27 -2.25
CA PRO A 297 -12.02 12.33 -2.31
C PRO A 297 -12.72 12.25 -3.68
N LYS A 298 -12.46 13.21 -4.58
CA LYS A 298 -13.07 13.27 -5.92
C LYS A 298 -12.06 13.20 -7.08
N HIS A 299 -10.74 13.25 -6.82
CA HIS A 299 -9.73 13.29 -7.90
C HIS A 299 -8.48 12.50 -7.55
N GLY A 300 -7.93 11.76 -8.51
CA GLY A 300 -6.71 10.97 -8.37
C GLY A 300 -6.94 9.47 -8.43
N ILE A 301 -6.17 8.71 -7.64
CA ILE A 301 -6.23 7.24 -7.59
C ILE A 301 -6.43 6.83 -6.14
N HIS A 302 -7.46 6.07 -5.85
CA HIS A 302 -7.66 5.55 -4.49
C HIS A 302 -6.50 4.62 -4.08
N PHE A 303 -6.07 4.70 -2.82
CA PHE A 303 -4.93 3.88 -2.34
C PHE A 303 -5.16 2.37 -2.53
N ARG A 304 -6.39 1.90 -2.51
CA ARG A 304 -6.75 0.49 -2.82
C ARG A 304 -6.21 0.05 -4.17
N VAL A 305 -6.32 0.89 -5.20
CA VAL A 305 -5.76 0.61 -6.53
C VAL A 305 -4.24 0.54 -6.47
N LEU A 306 -3.59 1.50 -5.80
CA LEU A 306 -2.14 1.49 -5.63
C LEU A 306 -1.66 0.24 -4.86
N ALA A 307 -2.41 -0.21 -3.85
CA ALA A 307 -2.12 -1.43 -3.09
C ALA A 307 -2.23 -2.70 -3.95
N LYS A 308 -3.30 -2.82 -4.77
CA LYS A 308 -3.46 -3.91 -5.74
C LYS A 308 -2.32 -3.90 -6.77
N CYS A 309 -2.00 -2.74 -7.33
CA CYS A 309 -0.90 -2.58 -8.27
C CYS A 309 0.45 -2.97 -7.65
N LEU A 310 0.66 -2.63 -6.37
CA LEU A 310 1.86 -3.06 -5.67
C LEU A 310 1.92 -4.57 -5.50
N ARG A 311 0.85 -5.23 -5.07
CA ARG A 311 0.83 -6.69 -4.92
C ARG A 311 1.20 -7.38 -6.23
N LEU A 312 0.76 -6.86 -7.38
CA LEU A 312 1.10 -7.36 -8.71
C LEU A 312 2.55 -7.04 -9.11
N SER A 313 3.03 -5.82 -8.82
CA SER A 313 4.39 -5.37 -9.10
C SER A 313 5.43 -6.07 -8.21
N GLY A 314 5.07 -6.29 -6.95
CA GLY A 314 5.87 -7.05 -5.97
C GLY A 314 6.34 -6.23 -4.78
N GLY A 315 6.32 -6.90 -3.65
CA GLY A 315 6.72 -6.45 -2.32
C GLY A 315 6.18 -7.40 -1.27
N ASP A 316 6.90 -7.64 -0.20
CA ASP A 316 6.46 -8.54 0.88
C ASP A 316 5.74 -7.80 1.99
N GLN A 317 6.00 -6.50 2.12
CA GLN A 317 5.39 -5.61 3.10
C GLN A 317 5.02 -4.28 2.44
N LEU A 318 3.88 -3.68 2.81
CA LEU A 318 3.45 -2.36 2.32
C LEU A 318 2.91 -1.50 3.46
N HIS A 319 3.35 -0.26 3.56
CA HIS A 319 2.76 0.75 4.44
C HIS A 319 1.29 1.02 4.08
N THR A 320 0.39 0.90 5.09
CA THR A 320 -1.07 1.00 4.92
C THR A 320 -1.73 2.06 5.80
N GLY A 321 -0.94 2.81 6.57
CA GLY A 321 -1.49 3.73 7.60
C GLY A 321 -1.81 3.02 8.90
N THR A 322 -2.43 3.71 9.84
CA THR A 322 -2.65 3.20 11.20
C THR A 322 -4.09 3.23 11.67
N VAL A 323 -4.96 3.97 11.02
CA VAL A 323 -6.33 4.29 11.49
C VAL A 323 -6.35 5.12 12.80
N VAL A 324 -5.51 4.74 13.77
CA VAL A 324 -5.48 5.32 15.13
C VAL A 324 -4.37 6.36 15.35
N GLY A 325 -3.49 6.56 14.37
CA GLY A 325 -2.35 7.49 14.47
C GLY A 325 -2.65 8.87 13.87
N LYS A 326 -1.60 9.58 13.51
CA LYS A 326 -1.66 10.96 12.98
C LYS A 326 -1.89 11.08 11.47
N LEU A 327 -1.89 9.97 10.75
CA LEU A 327 -2.04 9.96 9.30
C LEU A 327 -3.47 9.69 8.89
N GLU A 328 -3.84 10.20 7.71
CA GLU A 328 -5.13 9.97 7.06
C GLU A 328 -5.43 8.46 6.95
N GLY A 329 -6.67 8.05 7.23
CA GLY A 329 -7.10 6.66 7.09
C GLY A 329 -8.42 6.37 7.82
N ASP A 330 -9.48 6.15 7.06
CA ASP A 330 -10.74 5.60 7.56
C ASP A 330 -10.60 4.10 7.86
N ARG A 331 -11.23 3.61 8.94
CA ARG A 331 -11.10 2.21 9.39
C ARG A 331 -11.60 1.21 8.36
N GLN A 332 -12.80 1.43 7.82
CA GLN A 332 -13.40 0.47 6.89
C GLN A 332 -12.66 0.45 5.55
N THR A 333 -12.32 1.60 5.03
CA THR A 333 -11.48 1.74 3.85
C THR A 333 -10.13 1.05 4.03
N THR A 334 -9.49 1.25 5.18
CA THR A 334 -8.21 0.61 5.49
C THR A 334 -8.33 -0.91 5.53
N LEU A 335 -9.37 -1.45 6.17
CA LEU A 335 -9.63 -2.88 6.17
C LEU A 335 -9.86 -3.41 4.75
N GLY A 336 -10.59 -2.66 3.90
CA GLY A 336 -10.85 -3.06 2.52
C GLY A 336 -9.59 -3.28 1.70
N TYR A 337 -8.61 -2.38 1.75
CA TYR A 337 -7.38 -2.61 0.99
C TYR A 337 -6.37 -3.52 1.71
N ILE A 338 -6.46 -3.70 3.03
CA ILE A 338 -5.70 -4.74 3.74
C ILE A 338 -6.16 -6.13 3.29
N ASP A 339 -7.45 -6.36 3.15
CA ASP A 339 -7.98 -7.61 2.62
C ASP A 339 -7.41 -7.89 1.22
N GLN A 340 -7.35 -6.86 0.34
CA GLN A 340 -6.75 -6.98 -0.99
C GLN A 340 -5.26 -7.35 -0.97
N LEU A 341 -4.54 -6.98 0.07
CA LEU A 341 -3.12 -7.33 0.23
C LEU A 341 -2.91 -8.76 0.73
N ARG A 342 -3.79 -9.29 1.58
CA ARG A 342 -3.56 -10.55 2.30
C ARG A 342 -4.33 -11.73 1.77
N GLU A 343 -5.62 -11.52 1.47
CA GLU A 343 -6.53 -12.62 1.17
C GLU A 343 -6.30 -13.19 -0.24
N SER A 344 -6.63 -14.46 -0.45
CA SER A 344 -6.61 -15.10 -1.77
C SER A 344 -7.84 -14.76 -2.60
N PHE A 345 -8.97 -14.47 -1.94
CA PHE A 345 -10.20 -14.01 -2.55
C PHE A 345 -10.84 -12.93 -1.68
N VAL A 346 -11.21 -11.82 -2.29
CA VAL A 346 -11.89 -10.70 -1.62
C VAL A 346 -13.22 -10.46 -2.33
N PRO A 347 -14.36 -10.65 -1.65
CA PRO A 347 -15.67 -10.37 -2.26
C PRO A 347 -15.89 -8.86 -2.44
N GLU A 348 -16.82 -8.50 -3.34
CA GLU A 348 -17.37 -7.15 -3.38
C GLU A 348 -17.93 -6.81 -1.99
N ASP A 349 -17.47 -5.70 -1.43
CA ASP A 349 -17.95 -5.17 -0.15
C ASP A 349 -17.88 -3.64 -0.16
N ARG A 350 -19.01 -3.02 -0.48
CA ARG A 350 -19.13 -1.56 -0.57
C ARG A 350 -18.93 -0.88 0.79
N SER A 351 -19.20 -1.58 1.89
CA SER A 351 -18.96 -1.08 3.24
C SER A 351 -17.47 -0.94 3.56
N ARG A 352 -16.61 -1.63 2.79
CA ARG A 352 -15.15 -1.52 2.82
C ARG A 352 -14.57 -0.85 1.57
N GLY A 353 -15.44 -0.39 0.67
CA GLY A 353 -15.08 0.27 -0.58
C GLY A 353 -14.58 -0.69 -1.67
N ASN A 354 -14.70 -1.99 -1.52
CA ASN A 354 -14.40 -2.96 -2.58
C ASN A 354 -15.56 -3.01 -3.56
N PHE A 355 -15.32 -2.57 -4.80
CA PHE A 355 -16.33 -2.45 -5.85
C PHE A 355 -16.52 -3.72 -6.67
N PHE A 356 -15.59 -4.67 -6.55
CA PHE A 356 -15.57 -5.91 -7.31
C PHE A 356 -15.08 -7.06 -6.44
N ASP A 357 -15.54 -8.27 -6.76
CA ASP A 357 -14.85 -9.50 -6.36
C ASP A 357 -13.43 -9.50 -6.95
N GLN A 358 -12.45 -9.90 -6.17
CA GLN A 358 -11.07 -10.06 -6.63
C GLN A 358 -10.52 -11.41 -6.21
N ASP A 359 -10.32 -12.28 -7.19
CA ASP A 359 -9.57 -13.53 -7.01
C ASP A 359 -8.08 -13.28 -7.28
N TRP A 360 -7.24 -13.59 -6.29
CA TRP A 360 -5.79 -13.48 -6.39
C TRP A 360 -5.11 -14.82 -6.72
N GLY A 361 -5.89 -15.92 -6.76
CA GLY A 361 -5.38 -17.26 -6.99
C GLY A 361 -4.32 -17.67 -5.99
N SER A 362 -3.15 -18.07 -6.51
CA SER A 362 -1.99 -18.49 -5.69
C SER A 362 -0.97 -17.36 -5.44
N MET A 363 -1.29 -16.11 -5.80
CA MET A 363 -0.39 -14.98 -5.55
C MET A 363 -0.22 -14.75 -4.05
N PRO A 364 1.02 -14.74 -3.51
CA PRO A 364 1.23 -14.57 -2.08
C PRO A 364 0.63 -13.29 -1.52
N GLY A 365 0.30 -13.33 -0.23
CA GLY A 365 -0.12 -12.15 0.51
C GLY A 365 1.05 -11.24 0.90
N VAL A 366 0.73 -9.98 1.16
CA VAL A 366 1.63 -8.90 1.56
C VAL A 366 1.31 -8.48 2.99
N PHE A 367 2.32 -8.33 3.85
CA PHE A 367 2.13 -7.76 5.18
C PHE A 367 1.66 -6.31 5.11
N ALA A 368 0.59 -6.01 5.83
CA ALA A 368 0.20 -4.63 6.07
C ALA A 368 1.09 -3.99 7.14
N VAL A 369 1.66 -2.82 6.87
CA VAL A 369 2.53 -2.10 7.81
C VAL A 369 1.80 -0.90 8.37
N ALA A 370 1.46 -0.94 9.66
CA ALA A 370 0.85 0.15 10.39
C ALA A 370 1.92 1.11 10.91
N SER A 371 1.99 2.33 10.36
CA SER A 371 2.99 3.34 10.73
C SER A 371 2.41 4.75 10.68
N GLY A 372 2.74 5.56 11.68
CA GLY A 372 2.40 6.99 11.71
C GLY A 372 1.79 7.47 13.03
N GLY A 373 2.64 7.92 13.97
CA GLY A 373 2.19 8.53 15.23
C GLY A 373 1.59 7.57 16.25
N ILE A 374 2.01 6.31 16.26
CA ILE A 374 1.52 5.29 17.19
C ILE A 374 2.44 5.14 18.42
N HIS A 375 1.84 4.74 19.54
CA HIS A 375 2.49 4.46 20.82
C HIS A 375 1.74 3.37 21.59
N VAL A 376 2.22 2.97 22.74
CA VAL A 376 1.73 1.80 23.51
C VAL A 376 0.21 1.78 23.75
N TRP A 377 -0.44 2.93 23.96
CA TRP A 377 -1.90 2.97 24.14
C TRP A 377 -2.71 2.55 22.91
N HIS A 378 -2.11 2.65 21.71
CA HIS A 378 -2.74 2.19 20.47
C HIS A 378 -2.64 0.67 20.27
N MET A 379 -1.78 -0.04 21.03
CA MET A 379 -1.48 -1.45 20.78
C MET A 379 -2.72 -2.35 20.72
N PRO A 380 -3.70 -2.26 21.66
CA PRO A 380 -4.89 -3.10 21.59
C PRO A 380 -5.71 -2.89 20.31
N ALA A 381 -5.91 -1.64 19.91
CA ALA A 381 -6.62 -1.31 18.68
C ALA A 381 -5.86 -1.78 17.43
N LEU A 382 -4.53 -1.58 17.39
CA LEU A 382 -3.69 -2.03 16.28
C LEU A 382 -3.75 -3.56 16.09
N VAL A 383 -3.63 -4.32 17.18
CA VAL A 383 -3.74 -5.79 17.13
C VAL A 383 -5.13 -6.25 16.66
N THR A 384 -6.19 -5.54 17.06
CA THR A 384 -7.57 -5.83 16.62
C THR A 384 -7.78 -5.53 15.15
N ILE A 385 -7.31 -4.36 14.67
CA ILE A 385 -7.53 -3.89 13.30
C ILE A 385 -6.69 -4.69 12.30
N PHE A 386 -5.40 -4.86 12.61
CA PHE A 386 -4.44 -5.39 11.64
C PHE A 386 -4.23 -6.91 11.74
N GLY A 387 -4.54 -7.53 12.88
CA GLY A 387 -4.31 -8.96 13.08
C GLY A 387 -2.82 -9.34 13.08
N ASP A 388 -2.53 -10.64 13.03
CA ASP A 388 -1.15 -11.15 13.12
C ASP A 388 -0.31 -10.87 11.88
N ASP A 389 -0.91 -10.91 10.69
CA ASP A 389 -0.20 -10.68 9.43
C ASP A 389 -0.01 -9.20 9.14
N SER A 390 0.69 -8.54 10.05
CA SER A 390 0.99 -7.11 10.02
C SER A 390 2.33 -6.79 10.68
N VAL A 391 2.87 -5.62 10.36
CA VAL A 391 4.01 -5.01 11.04
C VAL A 391 3.54 -3.74 11.72
N LEU A 392 3.72 -3.65 13.03
CA LEU A 392 3.42 -2.45 13.80
C LEU A 392 4.71 -1.62 13.91
N GLN A 393 4.77 -0.54 13.11
CA GLN A 393 5.97 0.25 12.88
C GLN A 393 5.93 1.56 13.66
N PHE A 394 6.62 1.60 14.78
CA PHE A 394 6.71 2.76 15.65
C PHE A 394 7.77 3.76 15.13
N GLY A 395 7.87 4.89 15.77
CA GLY A 395 8.88 5.92 15.56
C GLY A 395 9.08 6.67 16.87
N GLY A 396 8.43 7.82 17.04
CA GLY A 396 8.40 8.54 18.31
C GLY A 396 7.95 7.70 19.50
N GLY A 397 7.02 6.76 19.30
CA GLY A 397 6.57 5.82 20.33
C GLY A 397 7.61 4.76 20.77
N THR A 398 8.81 4.78 20.20
CA THR A 398 9.98 4.03 20.70
C THR A 398 11.05 5.01 21.18
N HIS A 399 11.48 5.94 20.32
CA HIS A 399 12.61 6.83 20.58
C HIS A 399 12.33 7.93 21.62
N GLY A 400 11.05 8.28 21.80
CA GLY A 400 10.63 9.29 22.78
C GLY A 400 10.50 8.78 24.21
N HIS A 401 10.81 7.50 24.47
CA HIS A 401 10.80 6.97 25.82
C HIS A 401 11.85 7.67 26.69
N PRO A 402 11.50 8.11 27.93
CA PRO A 402 12.43 8.85 28.80
C PRO A 402 13.76 8.12 29.10
N TRP A 403 13.75 6.78 29.08
CA TRP A 403 14.93 5.95 29.31
C TRP A 403 15.64 5.50 28.03
N GLY A 404 15.28 6.07 26.87
CA GLY A 404 15.90 5.81 25.59
C GLY A 404 15.26 4.71 24.77
N SER A 405 15.84 4.43 23.61
CA SER A 405 15.24 3.59 22.56
C SER A 405 15.09 2.13 22.98
N ALA A 406 16.01 1.56 23.74
CA ALA A 406 15.90 0.17 24.21
C ALA A 406 14.72 -0.01 25.16
N ALA A 407 14.51 0.93 26.08
CA ALA A 407 13.36 0.91 26.99
C ALA A 407 12.04 1.12 26.23
N GLY A 408 11.99 2.02 25.25
CA GLY A 408 10.83 2.20 24.39
C GLY A 408 10.50 0.95 23.56
N ALA A 409 11.52 0.27 23.07
CA ALA A 409 11.37 -1.01 22.37
C ALA A 409 10.82 -2.11 23.31
N ALA A 410 11.34 -2.22 24.51
CA ALA A 410 10.86 -3.14 25.54
C ALA A 410 9.39 -2.87 25.92
N ALA A 411 9.02 -1.60 26.10
CA ALA A 411 7.64 -1.20 26.38
C ALA A 411 6.69 -1.64 25.25
N ASN A 412 7.05 -1.41 23.97
CA ASN A 412 6.25 -1.84 22.83
C ASN A 412 6.14 -3.38 22.76
N ARG A 413 7.22 -4.10 23.05
CA ARG A 413 7.23 -5.56 23.04
C ARG A 413 6.32 -6.13 24.12
N VAL A 414 6.44 -5.64 25.35
CA VAL A 414 5.58 -6.09 26.47
C VAL A 414 4.11 -5.77 26.20
N ALA A 415 3.80 -4.57 25.67
CA ALA A 415 2.44 -4.20 25.32
C ALA A 415 1.85 -5.14 24.25
N LEU A 416 2.63 -5.47 23.20
CA LEU A 416 2.18 -6.41 22.18
C LEU A 416 1.93 -7.81 22.74
N GLU A 417 2.86 -8.35 23.49
CA GLU A 417 2.72 -9.70 24.08
C GLU A 417 1.54 -9.78 25.05
N ALA A 418 1.30 -8.72 25.83
CA ALA A 418 0.12 -8.64 26.71
C ALA A 418 -1.19 -8.65 25.90
N CYS A 419 -1.26 -7.90 24.80
CA CYS A 419 -2.44 -7.89 23.93
C CYS A 419 -2.66 -9.26 23.26
N VAL A 420 -1.61 -9.89 22.74
CA VAL A 420 -1.71 -11.23 22.11
C VAL A 420 -2.15 -12.27 23.15
N LYS A 421 -1.58 -12.26 24.35
CA LYS A 421 -1.99 -13.15 25.45
C LYS A 421 -3.45 -12.94 25.85
N ALA A 422 -3.87 -11.68 25.99
CA ALA A 422 -5.26 -11.34 26.33
C ALA A 422 -6.24 -11.81 25.25
N ARG A 423 -5.94 -11.54 23.97
CA ARG A 423 -6.72 -12.01 22.82
C ARG A 423 -6.86 -13.54 22.82
N ASN A 424 -5.75 -14.25 22.99
CA ASN A 424 -5.75 -15.72 23.01
C ASN A 424 -6.51 -16.31 24.21
N ALA A 425 -6.65 -15.53 25.29
CA ALA A 425 -7.50 -15.85 26.43
C ALA A 425 -8.98 -15.43 26.24
N GLY A 426 -9.36 -14.93 25.07
CA GLY A 426 -10.72 -14.53 24.74
C GLY A 426 -11.15 -13.16 25.30
N ARG A 427 -10.22 -12.34 25.79
CA ARG A 427 -10.49 -10.98 26.26
C ARG A 427 -10.73 -10.03 25.09
N HIS A 428 -11.59 -9.03 25.28
CA HIS A 428 -11.92 -8.04 24.28
C HIS A 428 -10.93 -6.87 24.30
N LEU A 429 -9.95 -6.86 23.38
CA LEU A 429 -8.81 -5.94 23.43
C LEU A 429 -9.21 -4.46 23.48
N GLU A 430 -10.19 -4.01 22.68
CA GLU A 430 -10.57 -2.60 22.64
C GLU A 430 -11.33 -2.16 23.90
N LYS A 431 -12.20 -3.03 24.44
CA LYS A 431 -13.00 -2.72 25.66
C LYS A 431 -12.16 -2.77 26.93
N GLU A 432 -11.22 -3.72 27.00
CA GLU A 432 -10.36 -3.96 28.15
C GLU A 432 -8.94 -3.38 27.97
N SER A 433 -8.75 -2.51 26.98
CA SER A 433 -7.45 -1.98 26.58
C SER A 433 -6.63 -1.43 27.74
N ARG A 434 -7.26 -0.61 28.58
CA ARG A 434 -6.62 0.02 29.73
C ARG A 434 -6.18 -1.01 30.78
N ASP A 435 -7.05 -1.97 31.07
CA ASP A 435 -6.79 -2.99 32.09
C ASP A 435 -5.64 -3.90 31.63
N ILE A 436 -5.67 -4.37 30.39
CA ILE A 436 -4.63 -5.23 29.81
C ILE A 436 -3.25 -4.56 29.92
N LEU A 437 -3.14 -3.29 29.49
CA LEU A 437 -1.87 -2.57 29.50
C LEU A 437 -1.43 -2.23 30.94
N THR A 438 -2.35 -1.85 31.82
CA THR A 438 -2.03 -1.53 33.22
C THR A 438 -1.62 -2.79 34.01
N GLU A 439 -2.25 -3.93 33.73
CA GLU A 439 -1.84 -5.21 34.31
C GLU A 439 -0.42 -5.58 33.88
N ALA A 440 -0.12 -5.48 32.59
CA ALA A 440 1.23 -5.74 32.06
C ALA A 440 2.29 -4.80 32.61
N ALA A 441 1.95 -3.52 32.81
CA ALA A 441 2.84 -2.50 33.34
C ALA A 441 3.29 -2.76 34.81
N LYS A 442 2.54 -3.57 35.59
CA LYS A 442 2.96 -3.97 36.94
C LYS A 442 4.26 -4.78 36.93
N HIS A 443 4.60 -5.39 35.81
CA HIS A 443 5.76 -6.26 35.64
C HIS A 443 6.79 -5.69 34.64
N SER A 444 6.58 -4.47 34.12
CA SER A 444 7.49 -3.78 33.21
C SER A 444 7.55 -2.29 33.54
N PRO A 445 8.60 -1.85 34.22
CA PRO A 445 8.83 -0.41 34.46
C PRO A 445 8.86 0.40 33.17
N GLU A 446 9.42 -0.14 32.10
CA GLU A 446 9.48 0.51 30.78
C GLU A 446 8.07 0.78 30.24
N LEU A 447 7.17 -0.21 30.31
CA LEU A 447 5.78 -0.02 29.87
C LEU A 447 5.05 0.98 30.79
N ALA A 448 5.27 0.93 32.10
CA ALA A 448 4.64 1.85 33.04
C ALA A 448 5.02 3.32 32.72
N ILE A 449 6.29 3.59 32.49
CA ILE A 449 6.78 4.92 32.11
C ILE A 449 6.25 5.35 30.72
N ALA A 450 6.19 4.44 29.75
CA ALA A 450 5.64 4.72 28.42
C ALA A 450 4.15 5.11 28.50
N LEU A 451 3.34 4.39 29.28
CA LEU A 451 1.92 4.68 29.49
C LEU A 451 1.71 6.05 30.16
N GLU A 452 2.55 6.43 31.10
CA GLU A 452 2.49 7.75 31.73
C GLU A 452 2.93 8.86 30.78
N THR A 453 4.01 8.63 30.00
CA THR A 453 4.56 9.62 29.05
C THR A 453 3.56 10.01 27.98
N TRP A 454 2.77 9.08 27.47
CA TRP A 454 1.87 9.31 26.32
C TRP A 454 0.39 9.28 26.67
N LYS A 455 0.01 9.43 27.92
CA LYS A 455 -1.40 9.37 28.36
C LYS A 455 -2.29 10.49 27.78
N GLU A 456 -1.72 11.62 27.38
CA GLU A 456 -2.45 12.81 26.92
C GLU A 456 -2.21 13.13 25.42
N ILE A 457 -1.43 12.31 24.71
CA ILE A 457 -1.17 12.53 23.28
C ILE A 457 -2.31 11.93 22.46
N LYS A 458 -3.06 12.80 21.78
CA LYS A 458 -4.19 12.44 20.93
C LYS A 458 -4.06 13.11 19.55
N PHE A 459 -4.46 12.38 18.51
CA PHE A 459 -4.57 12.87 17.14
C PHE A 459 -6.05 12.74 16.70
N GLU A 460 -6.94 13.50 17.36
CA GLU A 460 -8.40 13.44 17.17
C GLU A 460 -8.83 14.43 16.08
N PHE A 461 -8.45 14.15 14.83
CA PHE A 461 -8.93 14.87 13.67
C PHE A 461 -9.74 13.91 12.78
N ASP A 462 -10.82 14.44 12.19
CA ASP A 462 -11.57 13.70 11.19
C ASP A 462 -10.74 13.43 9.94
N THR A 463 -10.93 12.24 9.36
CA THR A 463 -10.36 11.91 8.06
C THR A 463 -11.06 12.70 6.95
N VAL A 464 -10.33 13.11 5.93
CA VAL A 464 -10.87 13.86 4.77
C VAL A 464 -11.50 12.89 3.76
N ASP A 465 -10.82 11.76 3.51
CA ASP A 465 -11.28 10.73 2.58
C ASP A 465 -11.98 9.61 3.35
N LYS A 466 -13.30 9.58 3.27
CA LYS A 466 -14.17 8.57 3.89
C LYS A 466 -14.93 7.83 2.79
N LEU A 467 -15.40 6.63 3.11
CA LEU A 467 -16.33 5.91 2.24
C LEU A 467 -17.60 6.73 2.01
N ASP A 468 -18.09 6.70 0.78
CA ASP A 468 -19.38 7.27 0.44
C ASP A 468 -20.47 6.39 1.07
N VAL A 469 -21.13 6.90 2.12
CA VAL A 469 -22.18 6.19 2.86
C VAL A 469 -23.55 6.58 2.39
N GLN A 470 -24.45 5.62 2.35
CA GLN A 470 -25.89 5.88 2.26
C GLN A 470 -26.34 6.44 3.60
N ASN A 471 -26.87 7.68 3.58
CA ASN A 471 -27.60 8.28 4.71
C ASN A 471 -29.01 7.70 4.80
#